data_56d0908445d2749fe5d82559effeff9b
#
_entry.id   56d0908445d2749fe5d82559effeff9b
#
_cell.length_a   1.000
_cell.length_b   1.000
_cell.length_c   1.000
_cell.angle_alpha   90.00
_cell.angle_beta   90.00
_cell.angle_gamma   90.00
#
_symmetry.space_group_name_H-M   'P 1'
#
loop_
_entity.id
_entity.type
_entity.pdbx_description
1 polymer ?
#
loop_
_entity_poly.entity_id
_entity_poly.type
_entity_poly.pdbx_seq_one_letter_code
_entity_poly.pdbx_strand_id
1 'polypeptide(L)'
;IQTRTLFSSIVNTRGWNADRGGVWATEQPNCQPNPWLPEDQRTLLTADGRRLVRFNPAYMTRQIAERFQSKTMNFHICGLSPKRPQNRPDQWETSALLDFDAGKTERFQLVPGRRGAYYRYMAPLRAEESCLQCHQRNKIGDVLGGISVSISAEPLFAAATERKRTTGLAFGIIGIIGMVGIGGATFQINRKKELAEAANRTKSAFLANMTHDMRT
;
A
#
# COMPACT_ATOMS: atom_id res chain seq x y z
N ILE A 1 2.42 -3.00 1.66
CA ILE A 1 3.71 -2.36 1.34
C ILE A 1 3.63 -0.85 1.60
N GLN A 2 2.71 -0.09 1.00
CA GLN A 2 2.62 1.38 1.13
C GLN A 2 2.49 1.89 2.58
N THR A 3 1.66 1.26 3.42
CA THR A 3 1.47 1.66 4.82
C THR A 3 2.75 1.46 5.64
N ARG A 4 3.47 0.37 5.43
CA ARG A 4 4.75 0.10 6.10
C ARG A 4 5.84 1.10 5.66
N THR A 5 5.91 1.40 4.36
CA THR A 5 6.85 2.40 3.83
C THR A 5 6.58 3.78 4.42
N LEU A 6 5.33 4.20 4.51
CA LEU A 6 4.97 5.47 5.13
C LEU A 6 5.33 5.50 6.62
N PHE A 7 5.01 4.43 7.36
CA PHE A 7 5.44 4.30 8.76
C PHE A 7 6.95 4.46 8.90
N SER A 8 7.74 3.73 8.11
CA SER A 8 9.20 3.79 8.15
C SER A 8 9.72 5.20 7.82
N SER A 9 9.13 5.88 6.86
CA SER A 9 9.48 7.27 6.52
C SER A 9 9.21 8.22 7.68
N ILE A 10 8.09 8.06 8.36
CA ILE A 10 7.74 8.87 9.54
C ILE A 10 8.73 8.59 10.67
N VAL A 11 9.05 7.33 10.96
CA VAL A 11 10.01 6.96 12.02
C VAL A 11 11.41 7.50 11.73
N ASN A 12 11.91 7.36 10.50
CA ASN A 12 13.19 7.91 10.10
C ASN A 12 13.26 9.44 10.25
N THR A 13 12.19 10.14 9.85
CA THR A 13 12.09 11.60 10.02
C THR A 13 12.07 11.98 11.51
N ARG A 14 11.40 11.19 12.34
CA ARG A 14 11.40 11.38 13.81
C ARG A 14 12.78 11.17 14.42
N GLY A 15 13.48 10.10 14.01
CA GLY A 15 14.85 9.82 14.43
C GLY A 15 15.79 10.97 14.07
N TRP A 16 15.75 11.41 12.83
CA TRP A 16 16.53 12.57 12.37
C TRP A 16 16.28 13.82 13.22
N ASN A 17 15.04 14.10 13.59
CA ASN A 17 14.70 15.22 14.48
C ASN A 17 15.22 14.99 15.91
N ALA A 18 15.10 13.78 16.43
CA ALA A 18 15.57 13.41 17.77
C ALA A 18 17.08 13.56 17.91
N ASP A 19 17.85 13.08 16.94
CA ASP A 19 19.32 13.14 16.92
C ASP A 19 19.87 14.56 16.97
N ARG A 20 19.07 15.55 16.57
CA ARG A 20 19.39 16.98 16.61
C ARG A 20 18.82 17.72 17.81
N GLY A 21 18.26 17.00 18.78
CA GLY A 21 17.62 17.57 19.95
C GLY A 21 16.34 18.35 19.65
N GLY A 22 15.76 18.18 18.45
CA GLY A 22 14.62 18.92 17.95
C GLY A 22 15.01 19.96 16.88
N VAL A 23 14.02 20.40 16.12
CA VAL A 23 14.16 21.45 15.13
C VAL A 23 13.57 22.74 15.71
N TRP A 24 14.20 23.86 15.44
CA TRP A 24 13.76 25.17 15.92
C TRP A 24 13.25 26.01 14.74
N ALA A 25 12.09 26.66 14.92
CA ALA A 25 11.52 27.56 13.95
C ALA A 25 11.10 28.87 14.61
N THR A 26 11.10 29.97 13.89
CA THR A 26 10.61 31.26 14.38
C THR A 26 9.14 31.16 14.75
N GLU A 27 8.77 31.68 15.92
CA GLU A 27 7.38 31.73 16.38
C GLU A 27 6.54 32.57 15.41
N GLN A 28 5.41 32.03 15.02
CA GLN A 28 4.42 32.64 14.11
C GLN A 28 3.01 32.20 14.53
N PRO A 29 1.93 32.86 14.06
CA PRO A 29 0.57 32.46 14.39
C PRO A 29 0.24 31.00 14.15
N ASN A 30 0.84 30.38 13.13
CA ASN A 30 0.71 28.96 12.78
C ASN A 30 1.86 28.09 13.30
N CYS A 31 2.77 28.64 14.10
CA CYS A 31 3.94 27.96 14.65
C CYS A 31 4.07 28.32 16.15
N GLN A 32 3.22 27.71 16.97
CA GLN A 32 3.12 27.99 18.41
C GLN A 32 3.92 26.99 19.24
N PRO A 33 4.37 27.39 20.46
CA PRO A 33 5.05 26.47 21.37
C PRO A 33 4.21 25.24 21.71
N ASN A 34 4.87 24.07 21.78
CA ASN A 34 4.20 22.84 22.19
C ASN A 34 3.80 22.88 23.68
N PRO A 35 2.50 22.93 24.02
CA PRO A 35 2.08 23.06 25.42
C PRO A 35 2.40 21.83 26.30
N TRP A 36 2.76 20.70 25.66
CA TRP A 36 3.07 19.43 26.33
C TRP A 36 4.55 19.25 26.68
N LEU A 37 5.42 20.18 26.25
CA LEU A 37 6.80 20.26 26.71
C LEU A 37 6.89 21.08 28.01
N PRO A 38 7.91 20.85 28.85
CA PRO A 38 8.30 21.75 29.92
C PRO A 38 8.54 23.16 29.37
N GLU A 39 8.25 24.17 30.17
CA GLU A 39 8.26 25.57 29.72
C GLU A 39 9.65 26.02 29.25
N ASP A 40 10.69 25.63 29.96
CA ASP A 40 12.10 25.85 29.66
C ASP A 40 12.59 25.18 28.40
N GLN A 41 11.85 24.22 27.85
CA GLN A 41 12.18 23.46 26.63
C GLN A 41 11.35 23.84 25.41
N ARG A 42 10.37 24.74 25.56
CA ARG A 42 9.43 25.10 24.47
C ARG A 42 9.99 26.12 23.52
N THR A 43 10.70 27.11 24.05
CA THR A 43 11.13 28.29 23.31
C THR A 43 12.56 28.67 23.65
N LEU A 44 13.20 29.36 22.72
CA LEU A 44 14.53 29.95 22.85
C LEU A 44 14.48 31.38 22.34
N LEU A 45 15.09 32.31 23.06
CA LEU A 45 15.30 33.69 22.57
C LEU A 45 16.69 33.78 21.95
N THR A 46 16.76 34.24 20.71
CA THR A 46 18.04 34.48 20.04
C THR A 46 18.65 35.85 20.45
N ALA A 47 19.93 36.05 20.20
CA ALA A 47 20.62 37.27 20.55
C ALA A 47 20.05 38.53 19.83
N ASP A 48 19.43 38.33 18.68
CA ASP A 48 18.73 39.38 17.90
C ASP A 48 17.25 39.54 18.28
N GLY A 49 16.81 38.93 19.39
CA GLY A 49 15.47 39.09 19.96
C GLY A 49 14.38 38.28 19.29
N ARG A 50 14.68 37.37 18.39
CA ARG A 50 13.70 36.47 17.79
C ARG A 50 13.37 35.33 18.74
N ARG A 51 12.09 34.99 18.87
CA ARG A 51 11.64 33.84 19.64
C ARG A 51 11.51 32.64 18.72
N LEU A 52 12.22 31.55 19.09
CA LEU A 52 12.18 30.27 18.39
C LEU A 52 11.34 29.29 19.19
N VAL A 53 10.64 28.42 18.48
CA VAL A 53 9.78 27.34 18.99
C VAL A 53 10.43 26.01 18.68
N ARG A 54 10.48 25.12 19.69
CA ARG A 54 11.05 23.78 19.54
C ARG A 54 10.02 22.78 18.97
N PHE A 55 10.38 22.15 17.89
CA PHE A 55 9.68 21.00 17.32
C PHE A 55 10.40 19.71 17.72
N ASN A 56 9.96 19.09 18.81
CA ASN A 56 10.41 17.75 19.15
C ASN A 56 9.74 16.71 18.21
N PRO A 57 10.26 15.46 18.12
CA PRO A 57 9.75 14.45 17.20
C PRO A 57 8.23 14.21 17.29
N ALA A 58 7.67 14.23 18.50
CA ALA A 58 6.25 14.00 18.69
C ALA A 58 5.41 15.19 18.18
N TYR A 59 5.85 16.42 18.40
CA TYR A 59 5.15 17.62 17.95
C TYR A 59 5.20 17.76 16.43
N MET A 60 6.38 17.56 15.84
CA MET A 60 6.57 17.55 14.40
C MET A 60 5.65 16.54 13.72
N THR A 61 5.67 15.28 14.17
CA THR A 61 4.85 14.23 13.58
C THR A 61 3.36 14.52 13.69
N ARG A 62 2.92 15.09 14.83
CA ARG A 62 1.53 15.52 15.02
C ARG A 62 1.12 16.58 14.00
N GLN A 63 1.92 17.62 13.81
CA GLN A 63 1.61 18.68 12.85
C GLN A 63 1.61 18.17 11.41
N ILE A 64 2.51 17.25 11.08
CA ILE A 64 2.50 16.58 9.79
C ILE A 64 1.21 15.75 9.66
N ALA A 65 0.81 14.97 10.68
CA ALA A 65 -0.44 14.19 10.67
C ALA A 65 -1.67 15.07 10.45
N GLU A 66 -1.75 16.20 11.12
CA GLU A 66 -2.85 17.17 11.01
C GLU A 66 -2.95 17.75 9.59
N ARG A 67 -1.82 17.95 8.90
CA ARG A 67 -1.79 18.39 7.48
C ARG A 67 -2.12 17.26 6.50
N PHE A 68 -1.76 16.03 6.83
CA PHE A 68 -2.01 14.85 5.99
C PHE A 68 -3.42 14.26 6.12
N GLN A 69 -4.30 14.84 6.94
CA GLN A 69 -5.69 14.39 7.04
C GLN A 69 -6.40 14.52 5.69
N SER A 70 -6.37 13.44 4.92
CA SER A 70 -7.07 13.31 3.66
C SER A 70 -8.15 12.22 3.76
N LYS A 71 -9.10 12.21 2.81
CA LYS A 71 -10.13 11.16 2.73
C LYS A 71 -9.53 9.77 2.45
N THR A 72 -8.32 9.72 1.89
CA THR A 72 -7.68 8.49 1.41
C THR A 72 -6.59 7.97 2.33
N MET A 73 -6.02 8.84 3.17
CA MET A 73 -4.91 8.47 4.05
C MET A 73 -4.90 9.33 5.30
N ASN A 74 -4.67 8.70 6.43
CA ASN A 74 -4.35 9.37 7.68
C ASN A 74 -3.35 8.56 8.49
N PHE A 75 -2.67 9.19 9.45
CA PHE A 75 -1.90 8.49 10.46
C PHE A 75 -2.12 9.12 11.84
N HIS A 76 -2.04 8.29 12.87
CA HIS A 76 -2.29 8.67 14.24
C HIS A 76 -1.16 8.17 15.14
N ILE A 77 -0.66 9.06 16.00
CA ILE A 77 0.32 8.71 17.04
C ILE A 77 -0.47 8.48 18.32
N CYS A 78 -0.32 7.31 18.90
CA CYS A 78 -1.04 6.98 20.13
C CYS A 78 -0.15 6.25 21.14
N GLY A 79 -0.61 6.19 22.37
CA GLY A 79 0.02 5.47 23.45
C GLY A 79 -0.96 5.16 24.55
N LEU A 80 -0.68 4.17 25.41
CA LEU A 80 -1.59 3.74 26.48
C LEU A 80 -1.78 4.83 27.54
N SER A 81 -0.79 5.69 27.76
CA SER A 81 -0.84 6.79 28.74
C SER A 81 -0.38 8.10 28.12
N PRO A 82 -1.11 8.64 27.13
CA PRO A 82 -0.68 9.84 26.44
C PRO A 82 -0.88 11.09 27.27
N LYS A 83 0.09 12.02 27.26
CA LYS A 83 -0.07 13.35 27.86
C LYS A 83 -1.18 14.15 27.16
N ARG A 84 -1.28 14.03 25.85
CA ARG A 84 -2.29 14.70 25.01
C ARG A 84 -3.51 13.79 24.85
N PRO A 85 -4.73 14.24 25.21
CA PRO A 85 -5.95 13.41 25.13
C PRO A 85 -6.24 12.85 23.72
N GLN A 86 -5.94 13.62 22.67
CA GLN A 86 -6.16 13.21 21.29
C GLN A 86 -5.24 12.08 20.82
N ASN A 87 -4.19 11.77 21.58
CA ASN A 87 -3.29 10.64 21.32
C ASN A 87 -3.75 9.36 22.02
N ARG A 88 -4.98 9.33 22.56
CA ARG A 88 -5.59 8.11 23.10
C ARG A 88 -5.82 7.12 21.99
N PRO A 89 -5.42 5.85 22.17
CA PRO A 89 -5.63 4.82 21.18
C PRO A 89 -7.12 4.45 21.09
N ASP A 90 -7.58 4.09 19.91
CA ASP A 90 -8.84 3.39 19.76
C ASP A 90 -8.72 1.93 20.23
N GLN A 91 -9.81 1.16 20.18
CA GLN A 91 -9.82 -0.24 20.65
C GLN A 91 -8.84 -1.11 19.86
N TRP A 92 -8.72 -0.92 18.55
CA TRP A 92 -7.79 -1.67 17.71
C TRP A 92 -6.33 -1.31 18.00
N GLU A 93 -6.04 -0.02 18.17
CA GLU A 93 -4.71 0.50 18.53
C GLU A 93 -4.30 0.06 19.93
N THR A 94 -5.24 0.07 20.89
CA THR A 94 -4.99 -0.45 22.25
C THR A 94 -4.57 -1.90 22.21
N SER A 95 -5.33 -2.73 21.49
CA SER A 95 -4.97 -4.15 21.32
C SER A 95 -3.63 -4.33 20.63
N ALA A 96 -3.30 -3.48 19.64
CA ALA A 96 -2.00 -3.52 18.97
C ALA A 96 -0.85 -3.15 19.92
N LEU A 97 -1.02 -2.12 20.75
CA LEU A 97 -0.01 -1.70 21.72
C LEU A 97 0.29 -2.79 22.76
N LEU A 98 -0.74 -3.48 23.24
CA LEU A 98 -0.57 -4.63 24.14
C LEU A 98 0.15 -5.80 23.46
N ASP A 99 -0.16 -6.06 22.20
CA ASP A 99 0.56 -7.04 21.37
C ASP A 99 2.05 -6.67 21.22
N PHE A 100 2.38 -5.40 21.10
CA PHE A 100 3.77 -4.92 20.97
C PHE A 100 4.56 -5.05 22.26
N ASP A 101 3.91 -4.83 23.42
CA ASP A 101 4.50 -5.11 24.72
C ASP A 101 4.76 -6.60 24.91
N ALA A 102 3.93 -7.47 24.31
CA ALA A 102 4.14 -8.92 24.27
C ALA A 102 5.15 -9.39 23.21
N GLY A 103 5.85 -8.46 22.52
CA GLY A 103 6.94 -8.73 21.59
C GLY A 103 6.57 -8.75 20.11
N LYS A 104 5.32 -8.49 19.71
CA LYS A 104 4.99 -8.31 18.30
C LYS A 104 5.64 -7.05 17.74
N THR A 105 5.97 -7.07 16.45
CA THR A 105 6.69 -5.98 15.78
C THR A 105 5.78 -5.11 14.92
N GLU A 106 4.64 -5.63 14.51
CA GLU A 106 3.66 -4.90 13.69
C GLU A 106 2.28 -5.54 13.76
N ARG A 107 1.28 -4.79 13.38
CA ARG A 107 -0.08 -5.27 13.17
C ARG A 107 -0.68 -4.61 11.95
N PHE A 108 -1.40 -5.39 11.13
CA PHE A 108 -2.15 -4.86 9.99
C PHE A 108 -3.50 -5.54 9.90
N GLN A 109 -4.49 -4.83 9.37
CA GLN A 109 -5.84 -5.34 9.19
C GLN A 109 -6.56 -4.56 8.10
N LEU A 110 -7.40 -5.25 7.32
CA LEU A 110 -8.42 -4.62 6.49
C LEU A 110 -9.67 -4.39 7.36
N VAL A 111 -10.04 -3.13 7.55
CA VAL A 111 -11.16 -2.75 8.42
C VAL A 111 -12.27 -2.16 7.55
N PRO A 112 -13.53 -2.60 7.71
CA PRO A 112 -14.66 -1.95 7.06
C PRO A 112 -14.87 -0.56 7.64
N GLY A 113 -15.14 0.41 6.78
CA GLY A 113 -15.42 1.78 7.17
C GLY A 113 -16.69 2.32 6.51
N ARG A 114 -17.22 3.42 7.01
CA ARG A 114 -18.44 4.06 6.45
C ARG A 114 -18.32 4.48 4.99
N ARG A 115 -17.10 4.70 4.49
CA ARG A 115 -16.79 5.14 3.11
C ARG A 115 -15.93 4.14 2.35
N GLY A 116 -16.12 2.84 2.58
CA GLY A 116 -15.30 1.78 2.03
C GLY A 116 -14.30 1.20 3.04
N ALA A 117 -13.60 0.14 2.65
CA ALA A 117 -12.62 -0.52 3.50
C ALA A 117 -11.32 0.29 3.59
N TYR A 118 -10.62 0.14 4.71
CA TYR A 118 -9.32 0.76 4.97
C TYR A 118 -8.30 -0.31 5.35
N TYR A 119 -7.12 -0.23 4.78
CA TYR A 119 -5.96 -0.92 5.32
C TYR A 119 -5.39 -0.13 6.48
N ARG A 120 -5.39 -0.74 7.67
CA ARG A 120 -4.71 -0.22 8.85
C ARG A 120 -3.42 -0.99 9.08
N TYR A 121 -2.37 -0.27 9.33
CA TYR A 121 -1.06 -0.77 9.73
C TYR A 121 -0.62 -0.03 10.97
N MET A 122 -0.02 -0.73 11.92
CA MET A 122 0.55 -0.11 13.11
C MET A 122 1.83 -0.84 13.50
N ALA A 123 2.82 -0.08 13.94
CA ALA A 123 4.02 -0.62 14.57
C ALA A 123 4.45 0.25 15.76
N PRO A 124 5.21 -0.32 16.70
CA PRO A 124 5.60 0.35 17.92
C PRO A 124 6.64 1.44 17.67
N LEU A 125 6.59 2.46 18.51
CA LEU A 125 7.68 3.40 18.73
C LEU A 125 8.47 2.90 19.95
N ARG A 126 9.61 2.28 19.70
CA ARG A 126 10.49 1.80 20.77
C ARG A 126 11.41 2.92 21.21
N ALA A 127 11.71 2.93 22.51
CA ALA A 127 12.62 3.90 23.10
C ALA A 127 14.04 3.68 22.58
N GLU A 128 14.61 4.74 22.07
CA GLU A 128 16.03 4.88 21.74
C GLU A 128 16.71 5.79 22.76
N GLU A 129 18.03 5.89 22.77
CA GLU A 129 18.78 6.71 23.72
C GLU A 129 18.30 8.18 23.73
N SER A 130 18.08 8.76 22.56
CA SER A 130 17.56 10.13 22.39
C SER A 130 16.15 10.33 22.99
N CYS A 131 15.35 9.27 23.12
CA CYS A 131 14.02 9.34 23.72
C CYS A 131 14.05 9.48 25.23
N LEU A 132 15.08 8.93 25.89
CA LEU A 132 15.20 8.88 27.34
C LEU A 132 15.40 10.25 27.97
N GLN A 133 15.86 11.24 27.22
CA GLN A 133 15.94 12.64 27.69
C GLN A 133 14.58 13.17 28.19
N CYS A 134 13.48 12.76 27.56
CA CYS A 134 12.12 13.15 27.95
C CYS A 134 11.33 12.00 28.61
N HIS A 135 11.69 10.75 28.34
CA HIS A 135 11.04 9.54 28.86
C HIS A 135 11.93 8.85 29.91
N GLN A 136 12.35 9.58 30.94
CA GLN A 136 13.34 9.16 31.95
C GLN A 136 12.98 7.88 32.72
N ARG A 137 11.69 7.49 32.76
CA ARG A 137 11.21 6.27 33.44
C ARG A 137 11.30 5.01 32.56
N ASN A 138 11.60 5.18 31.29
CA ASN A 138 11.66 4.08 30.31
C ASN A 138 13.09 3.63 30.11
N LYS A 139 13.24 2.42 29.52
CA LYS A 139 14.50 1.84 29.11
C LYS A 139 14.55 1.74 27.58
N ILE A 140 15.77 1.64 27.03
CA ILE A 140 15.94 1.37 25.59
C ILE A 140 15.18 0.09 25.23
N GLY A 141 14.39 0.17 24.17
CA GLY A 141 13.55 -0.92 23.67
C GLY A 141 12.11 -0.93 24.19
N ASP A 142 11.80 -0.21 25.26
CA ASP A 142 10.42 -0.09 25.78
C ASP A 142 9.48 0.50 24.70
N VAL A 143 8.23 0.08 24.69
CA VAL A 143 7.21 0.62 23.80
C VAL A 143 6.68 1.94 24.38
N LEU A 144 7.06 3.06 23.76
CA LEU A 144 6.59 4.40 24.16
C LEU A 144 5.21 4.74 23.61
N GLY A 145 4.76 3.97 22.62
CA GLY A 145 3.52 4.13 21.89
C GLY A 145 3.61 3.50 20.52
N GLY A 146 2.77 3.95 19.59
CA GLY A 146 2.80 3.47 18.21
C GLY A 146 2.30 4.53 17.24
N ILE A 147 2.54 4.28 15.97
CA ILE A 147 1.94 5.03 14.88
C ILE A 147 1.07 4.09 14.07
N SER A 148 -0.23 4.38 14.00
CA SER A 148 -1.14 3.72 13.08
C SER A 148 -1.27 4.53 11.79
N VAL A 149 -1.25 3.83 10.66
CA VAL A 149 -1.42 4.37 9.31
C VAL A 149 -2.65 3.73 8.72
N SER A 150 -3.59 4.53 8.25
CA SER A 150 -4.81 4.08 7.59
C SER A 150 -4.84 4.60 6.15
N ILE A 151 -5.02 3.70 5.18
CA ILE A 151 -5.11 4.04 3.76
C ILE A 151 -6.41 3.43 3.21
N SER A 152 -7.18 4.21 2.44
CA SER A 152 -8.36 3.69 1.73
C SER A 152 -7.98 2.53 0.84
N ALA A 153 -8.73 1.43 0.94
CA ALA A 153 -8.56 0.25 0.09
C ALA A 153 -9.26 0.41 -1.28
N GLU A 154 -10.12 1.41 -1.42
CA GLU A 154 -10.94 1.63 -2.62
C GLU A 154 -10.11 1.79 -3.90
N PRO A 155 -9.03 2.61 -3.95
CA PRO A 155 -8.21 2.73 -5.15
C PRO A 155 -7.52 1.41 -5.52
N LEU A 156 -7.15 0.59 -4.52
CA LEU A 156 -6.52 -0.72 -4.74
C LEU A 156 -7.52 -1.73 -5.32
N PHE A 157 -8.75 -1.75 -4.81
CA PHE A 157 -9.81 -2.60 -5.35
C PHE A 157 -10.23 -2.16 -6.74
N ALA A 158 -10.35 -0.85 -7.01
CA ALA A 158 -10.64 -0.32 -8.32
C ALA A 158 -9.56 -0.72 -9.35
N ALA A 159 -8.29 -0.53 -9.01
CA ALA A 159 -7.18 -0.94 -9.87
C ALA A 159 -7.15 -2.46 -10.11
N ALA A 160 -7.43 -3.27 -9.09
CA ALA A 160 -7.50 -4.74 -9.23
C ALA A 160 -8.65 -5.17 -10.14
N THR A 161 -9.81 -4.52 -10.05
CA THR A 161 -10.98 -4.80 -10.88
C THR A 161 -10.72 -4.43 -12.33
N GLU A 162 -10.15 -3.25 -12.59
CA GLU A 162 -9.79 -2.82 -13.94
C GLU A 162 -8.74 -3.74 -14.59
N ARG A 163 -7.74 -4.17 -13.82
CA ARG A 163 -6.76 -5.15 -14.29
C ARG A 163 -7.39 -6.49 -14.65
N LYS A 164 -8.34 -6.99 -13.85
CA LYS A 164 -9.07 -8.23 -14.16
C LYS A 164 -9.88 -8.08 -15.45
N ARG A 165 -10.55 -6.95 -15.65
CA ARG A 165 -11.34 -6.66 -16.85
C ARG A 165 -10.47 -6.61 -18.10
N THR A 166 -9.38 -5.86 -18.09
CA THR A 166 -8.46 -5.74 -19.24
C THR A 166 -7.80 -7.07 -19.57
N THR A 167 -7.36 -7.81 -18.56
CA THR A 167 -6.78 -9.15 -18.75
C THR A 167 -7.81 -10.13 -19.31
N GLY A 168 -9.04 -10.13 -18.79
CA GLY A 168 -10.13 -10.98 -19.29
C GLY A 168 -10.48 -10.69 -20.75
N LEU A 169 -10.55 -9.41 -21.13
CA LEU A 169 -10.78 -9.01 -22.53
C LEU A 169 -9.63 -9.48 -23.46
N ALA A 170 -8.38 -9.32 -23.03
CA ALA A 170 -7.23 -9.76 -23.82
C ALA A 170 -7.25 -11.27 -24.07
N PHE A 171 -7.49 -12.08 -23.04
CA PHE A 171 -7.61 -13.52 -23.20
C PHE A 171 -8.84 -13.93 -24.03
N GLY A 172 -9.97 -13.22 -23.92
CA GLY A 172 -11.14 -13.43 -24.74
C GLY A 172 -10.83 -13.22 -26.23
N ILE A 173 -10.15 -12.14 -26.57
CA ILE A 173 -9.75 -11.82 -27.97
C ILE A 173 -8.80 -12.89 -28.50
N ILE A 174 -7.77 -13.26 -27.73
CA ILE A 174 -6.82 -14.32 -28.13
C ILE A 174 -7.54 -15.65 -28.34
N GLY A 175 -8.49 -16.00 -27.49
CA GLY A 175 -9.29 -17.21 -27.61
C GLY A 175 -10.13 -17.21 -28.90
N ILE A 176 -10.77 -16.10 -29.24
CA ILE A 176 -11.56 -15.95 -30.47
C ILE A 176 -10.65 -16.11 -31.70
N ILE A 177 -9.52 -15.42 -31.74
CA ILE A 177 -8.54 -15.52 -32.85
C ILE A 177 -8.08 -16.97 -33.00
N GLY A 178 -7.76 -17.64 -31.90
CA GLY A 178 -7.36 -19.05 -31.90
C GLY A 178 -8.42 -19.97 -32.47
N MET A 179 -9.68 -19.82 -32.05
CA MET A 179 -10.81 -20.62 -32.56
C MET A 179 -11.05 -20.38 -34.04
N VAL A 180 -11.03 -19.12 -34.49
CA VAL A 180 -11.18 -18.78 -35.93
C VAL A 180 -10.03 -19.38 -36.75
N GLY A 181 -8.78 -19.31 -36.26
CA GLY A 181 -7.63 -19.87 -36.90
C GLY A 181 -7.70 -21.39 -37.04
N ILE A 182 -8.05 -22.09 -35.95
CA ILE A 182 -8.19 -23.56 -35.97
C ILE A 182 -9.37 -23.97 -36.87
N GLY A 183 -10.51 -23.30 -36.74
CA GLY A 183 -11.67 -23.59 -37.59
C GLY A 183 -11.39 -23.36 -39.09
N GLY A 184 -10.73 -22.27 -39.41
CA GLY A 184 -10.32 -21.99 -40.80
C GLY A 184 -9.32 -23.01 -41.35
N ALA A 185 -8.33 -23.40 -40.56
CA ALA A 185 -7.37 -24.46 -40.96
C ALA A 185 -8.07 -25.80 -41.19
N THR A 186 -8.94 -26.21 -40.27
CA THR A 186 -9.71 -27.45 -40.37
C THR A 186 -10.61 -27.44 -41.60
N PHE A 187 -11.29 -26.34 -41.88
CA PHE A 187 -12.10 -26.18 -43.08
C PHE A 187 -11.28 -26.32 -44.36
N GLN A 188 -10.13 -25.68 -44.45
CA GLN A 188 -9.24 -25.80 -45.61
C GLN A 188 -8.69 -27.22 -45.83
N ILE A 189 -8.34 -27.90 -44.73
CA ILE A 189 -7.85 -29.29 -44.81
C ILE A 189 -8.96 -30.21 -45.34
N ASN A 190 -10.18 -30.09 -44.81
CA ASN A 190 -11.31 -30.90 -45.26
C ASN A 190 -11.64 -30.64 -46.74
N ARG A 191 -11.66 -29.39 -47.17
CA ARG A 191 -11.88 -29.03 -48.57
C ARG A 191 -10.83 -29.61 -49.52
N LYS A 192 -9.54 -29.55 -49.14
CA LYS A 192 -8.45 -30.17 -49.90
C LYS A 192 -8.60 -31.69 -49.98
N LYS A 193 -9.03 -32.34 -48.89
CA LYS A 193 -9.27 -33.79 -48.85
C LYS A 193 -10.40 -34.18 -49.78
N GLU A 194 -11.53 -33.48 -49.77
CA GLU A 194 -12.65 -33.73 -50.69
C GLU A 194 -12.24 -33.60 -52.17
N LEU A 195 -11.48 -32.54 -52.50
CA LEU A 195 -10.98 -32.33 -53.86
C LEU A 195 -10.03 -33.46 -54.31
N ALA A 196 -9.13 -33.91 -53.42
CA ALA A 196 -8.23 -35.01 -53.71
C ALA A 196 -8.97 -36.33 -53.86
N GLU A 197 -9.99 -36.62 -53.06
CA GLU A 197 -10.84 -37.80 -53.18
C GLU A 197 -11.63 -37.80 -54.51
N ALA A 198 -12.21 -36.66 -54.88
CA ALA A 198 -12.91 -36.50 -56.18
C ALA A 198 -11.96 -36.76 -57.38
N ALA A 199 -10.76 -36.16 -57.37
CA ALA A 199 -9.76 -36.38 -58.39
C ALA A 199 -9.33 -37.85 -58.49
N ASN A 200 -9.18 -38.53 -57.33
CA ASN A 200 -8.80 -39.94 -57.30
C ASN A 200 -9.92 -40.86 -57.84
N ARG A 201 -11.19 -40.55 -57.52
CA ARG A 201 -12.35 -41.26 -58.10
C ARG A 201 -12.41 -41.13 -59.62
N THR A 202 -12.20 -39.91 -60.14
CA THR A 202 -12.17 -39.66 -61.60
C THR A 202 -11.04 -40.42 -62.24
N LYS A 203 -9.84 -40.43 -61.65
CA LYS A 203 -8.70 -41.19 -62.14
C LYS A 203 -8.95 -42.71 -62.14
N SER A 204 -9.58 -43.23 -61.07
CA SER A 204 -9.89 -44.66 -60.98
C SER A 204 -10.97 -45.08 -62.00
N ALA A 205 -11.98 -44.27 -62.21
CA ALA A 205 -13.00 -44.51 -63.27
C ALA A 205 -12.40 -44.49 -64.72
N PHE A 206 -11.51 -43.52 -64.94
CA PHE A 206 -10.81 -43.44 -66.22
C PHE A 206 -9.97 -44.69 -66.47
N LEU A 207 -9.19 -45.18 -65.54
CA LEU A 207 -8.36 -46.40 -65.66
C LEU A 207 -9.23 -47.66 -65.82
N ALA A 208 -10.37 -47.74 -65.16
CA ALA A 208 -11.32 -48.84 -65.28
C ALA A 208 -11.92 -48.91 -66.69
N ASN A 209 -12.29 -47.77 -67.30
CA ASN A 209 -12.80 -47.70 -68.66
C ASN A 209 -11.73 -48.04 -69.67
N MET A 210 -10.50 -47.54 -69.52
CA MET A 210 -9.39 -47.91 -70.42
C MET A 210 -9.07 -49.41 -70.41
N THR A 211 -9.10 -50.05 -69.25
CA THR A 211 -8.88 -51.51 -69.14
C THR A 211 -10.01 -52.33 -69.70
N HIS A 212 -11.24 -51.79 -69.73
CA HIS A 212 -12.35 -52.44 -70.42
C HIS A 212 -12.21 -52.38 -71.94
N ASP A 213 -11.87 -51.14 -72.43
CA ASP A 213 -11.73 -50.96 -73.93
C ASP A 213 -10.50 -51.73 -74.53
N MET A 214 -9.48 -52.05 -73.73
CA MET A 214 -8.36 -52.87 -74.20
C MET A 214 -8.62 -54.38 -74.14
N ARG A 215 -9.78 -54.85 -73.60
CA ARG A 215 -10.18 -56.24 -73.57
C ARG A 215 -11.22 -56.65 -74.64
N THR A 216 -11.79 -55.69 -75.33
CA THR A 216 -12.66 -55.89 -76.49
C THR A 216 -11.82 -55.80 -77.80
#